data_8cd4aea98e3ea40c9872aaf75fc0ed30
#
_entry.id   8cd4aea98e3ea40c9872aaf75fc0ed30
#
_cell.length_a   1.000
_cell.length_b   1.000
_cell.length_c   1.000
_cell.angle_alpha   90.00
_cell.angle_beta   90.00
_cell.angle_gamma   90.00
#
_symmetry.space_group_name_H-M   'P 1'
#
loop_
_entity.id
_entity.type
_entity.pdbx_description
1 polymer ?
#
loop_
_entity_poly.entity_id
_entity_poly.type
_entity_poly.pdbx_seq_one_letter_code
_entity_poly.pdbx_strand_id
1 'polypeptide(L)'
;MKQKFDIITSTCVPLPLENVDTDQIIPARFLKATTREEQFFGDNLFRDWRYHADGTLNQDFVLNDPRYSGCILVAGKNFGSGSSREHAAWAIAGYGFRVVISSFFADIHKNNELNNFVLPVQVSEDFLAELFQTVQNDPKSQVKVDLPNLTVTNLSTGRQENFEINAYIKHCLMNGLDDIDFLMENQNKTEQWEQQNK
;
A
#
# COMPACT_ATOMS: atom_id res chain seq x y z
N MET A 1 -3.80 -14.06 -12.70
CA MET A 1 -2.96 -12.86 -12.89
C MET A 1 -3.46 -11.77 -11.97
N LYS A 2 -2.59 -11.16 -11.21
CA LYS A 2 -2.89 -10.03 -10.34
C LYS A 2 -3.12 -8.75 -11.15
N GLN A 3 -3.76 -7.75 -10.55
CA GLN A 3 -4.02 -6.49 -11.25
C GLN A 3 -2.70 -5.74 -11.50
N LYS A 4 -2.45 -5.40 -12.77
CA LYS A 4 -1.24 -4.66 -13.17
C LYS A 4 -1.22 -3.24 -12.61
N PHE A 5 -0.03 -2.78 -12.30
CA PHE A 5 0.22 -1.37 -12.01
C PHE A 5 0.71 -0.64 -13.26
N ASP A 6 0.19 0.55 -13.46
CA ASP A 6 0.65 1.49 -14.47
C ASP A 6 0.62 2.89 -13.85
N ILE A 7 -0.30 3.74 -14.29
CA ILE A 7 -0.57 5.04 -13.69
C ILE A 7 -1.84 4.92 -12.85
N ILE A 8 -1.75 5.31 -11.58
CA ILE A 8 -2.90 5.38 -10.67
C ILE A 8 -3.16 6.86 -10.37
N THR A 9 -4.37 7.31 -10.66
CA THR A 9 -4.86 8.63 -10.24
C THR A 9 -6.09 8.43 -9.38
N SER A 10 -6.02 8.88 -8.13
CA SER A 10 -7.09 8.67 -7.15
C SER A 10 -7.15 9.79 -6.13
N THR A 11 -8.30 9.96 -5.51
CA THR A 11 -8.42 10.64 -4.22
C THR A 11 -7.71 9.85 -3.14
N CYS A 12 -7.49 10.48 -1.98
CA CYS A 12 -6.69 9.91 -0.90
C CYS A 12 -7.46 9.84 0.40
N VAL A 13 -7.10 8.87 1.24
CA VAL A 13 -7.51 8.78 2.63
C VAL A 13 -6.33 9.22 3.51
N PRO A 14 -6.42 10.33 4.27
CA PRO A 14 -5.31 10.83 5.08
C PRO A 14 -5.32 10.16 6.46
N LEU A 15 -4.22 9.50 6.82
CA LEU A 15 -3.98 8.93 8.15
C LEU A 15 -2.73 9.59 8.76
N PRO A 16 -2.83 10.80 9.34
CA PRO A 16 -1.68 11.59 9.81
C PRO A 16 -1.13 11.08 11.16
N LEU A 17 -1.12 9.76 11.35
CA LEU A 17 -0.58 9.10 12.53
C LEU A 17 0.79 8.53 12.21
N GLU A 18 1.77 8.85 13.04
CA GLU A 18 3.12 8.30 12.97
C GLU A 18 3.25 7.01 13.77
N ASN A 19 4.24 6.19 13.42
CA ASN A 19 4.57 4.94 14.10
C ASN A 19 3.38 3.96 14.17
N VAL A 20 2.53 3.97 13.16
CA VAL A 20 1.43 3.00 13.06
C VAL A 20 2.02 1.61 12.95
N ASP A 21 1.74 0.77 13.94
CA ASP A 21 2.25 -0.60 13.97
C ASP A 21 1.30 -1.62 13.33
N THR A 22 1.83 -2.80 13.08
CA THR A 22 1.06 -3.87 12.41
C THR A 22 -0.09 -4.42 13.25
N ASP A 23 -0.08 -4.28 14.60
CA ASP A 23 -1.21 -4.62 15.47
C ASP A 23 -2.35 -3.62 15.35
N GLN A 24 -2.02 -2.36 15.10
CA GLN A 24 -3.00 -1.30 14.83
C GLN A 24 -3.60 -1.47 13.43
N ILE A 25 -2.79 -1.86 12.44
CA ILE A 25 -3.26 -2.14 11.08
C ILE A 25 -4.22 -3.34 11.08
N ILE A 26 -3.80 -4.46 11.69
CA ILE A 26 -4.62 -5.67 11.83
C ILE A 26 -4.39 -6.30 13.22
N PRO A 27 -5.37 -6.24 14.15
CA PRO A 27 -5.21 -6.77 15.49
C PRO A 27 -4.88 -8.28 15.52
N ALA A 28 -3.98 -8.67 16.42
CA ALA A 28 -3.46 -10.04 16.53
C ALA A 28 -4.52 -11.15 16.59
N ARG A 29 -5.73 -10.86 17.09
CA ARG A 29 -6.82 -11.83 17.14
C ARG A 29 -7.28 -12.33 15.78
N PHE A 30 -7.04 -11.57 14.70
CA PHE A 30 -7.39 -11.94 13.33
C PHE A 30 -6.33 -12.82 12.64
N LEU A 31 -5.11 -12.94 13.21
CA LEU A 31 -4.05 -13.77 12.66
C LEU A 31 -4.34 -15.27 12.73
N LYS A 32 -5.27 -15.67 13.60
CA LYS A 32 -5.70 -17.07 13.77
C LYS A 32 -6.84 -17.45 12.82
N ALA A 33 -7.27 -16.55 11.94
CA ALA A 33 -8.31 -16.85 10.98
C ALA A 33 -7.86 -17.98 10.02
N THR A 34 -8.74 -18.93 9.78
CA THR A 34 -8.50 -20.06 8.87
C THR A 34 -8.77 -19.68 7.42
N THR A 35 -9.38 -18.53 7.17
CA THR A 35 -9.62 -17.98 5.84
C THR A 35 -8.40 -17.23 5.30
N ARG A 36 -8.25 -17.24 3.97
CA ARG A 36 -7.31 -16.38 3.23
C ARG A 36 -8.03 -15.37 2.34
N GLU A 37 -9.33 -15.16 2.58
CA GLU A 37 -10.13 -14.20 1.81
C GLU A 37 -9.65 -12.78 2.10
N GLU A 38 -9.19 -12.08 1.08
CA GLU A 38 -8.71 -10.70 1.18
C GLU A 38 -9.77 -9.77 1.81
N GLN A 39 -11.05 -9.98 1.46
CA GLN A 39 -12.16 -9.21 2.00
C GLN A 39 -12.26 -9.31 3.53
N PHE A 40 -12.06 -10.52 4.10
CA PHE A 40 -12.09 -10.70 5.56
C PHE A 40 -11.06 -9.81 6.25
N PHE A 41 -9.83 -9.74 5.72
CA PHE A 41 -8.79 -8.89 6.30
C PHE A 41 -9.07 -7.41 6.04
N GLY A 42 -9.58 -7.05 4.87
CA GLY A 42 -9.99 -5.68 4.54
C GLY A 42 -11.09 -5.15 5.46
N ASP A 43 -12.09 -5.95 5.77
CA ASP A 43 -13.16 -5.60 6.70
C ASP A 43 -12.65 -5.32 8.12
N ASN A 44 -11.50 -5.91 8.48
CA ASN A 44 -10.87 -5.76 9.78
C ASN A 44 -9.64 -4.83 9.78
N LEU A 45 -9.35 -4.15 8.66
CA LEU A 45 -8.34 -3.09 8.61
C LEU A 45 -8.63 -2.02 9.67
N PHE A 46 -7.64 -1.68 10.49
CA PHE A 46 -7.76 -0.72 11.59
C PHE A 46 -8.98 -0.98 12.49
N ARG A 47 -9.30 -2.23 12.75
CA ARG A 47 -10.55 -2.65 13.41
C ARG A 47 -10.80 -1.91 14.72
N ASP A 48 -9.78 -1.77 15.56
CA ASP A 48 -9.90 -1.19 16.91
C ASP A 48 -9.99 0.35 16.88
N TRP A 49 -9.71 0.96 15.75
CA TRP A 49 -9.91 2.39 15.52
C TRP A 49 -11.21 2.69 14.77
N ARG A 50 -11.58 1.80 13.85
CA ARG A 50 -12.81 1.97 13.04
C ARG A 50 -14.09 1.65 13.79
N TYR A 51 -14.02 0.88 14.87
CA TYR A 51 -15.19 0.44 15.60
C TYR A 51 -15.00 0.62 17.10
N HIS A 52 -16.08 0.95 17.79
CA HIS A 52 -16.15 0.92 19.24
C HIS A 52 -16.24 -0.52 19.77
N ALA A 53 -16.08 -0.71 21.09
CA ALA A 53 -16.12 -2.03 21.73
C ALA A 53 -17.49 -2.73 21.56
N ASP A 54 -18.56 -1.99 21.38
CA ASP A 54 -19.91 -2.51 21.12
C ASP A 54 -20.16 -2.86 19.62
N GLY A 55 -19.15 -2.68 18.77
CA GLY A 55 -19.21 -2.96 17.33
C GLY A 55 -19.79 -1.85 16.47
N THR A 56 -20.20 -0.72 17.04
CA THR A 56 -20.64 0.45 16.27
C THR A 56 -19.49 1.16 15.60
N LEU A 57 -19.74 1.82 14.46
CA LEU A 57 -18.74 2.58 13.75
C LEU A 57 -18.28 3.81 14.55
N ASN A 58 -16.98 3.97 14.68
CA ASN A 58 -16.35 5.19 15.17
C ASN A 58 -16.35 6.24 14.06
N GLN A 59 -17.27 7.18 14.11
CA GLN A 59 -17.43 8.23 13.09
C GLN A 59 -16.27 9.23 13.05
N ASP A 60 -15.46 9.30 14.12
CA ASP A 60 -14.32 10.22 14.21
C ASP A 60 -13.07 9.65 13.51
N PHE A 61 -13.07 8.37 13.14
CA PHE A 61 -11.94 7.78 12.47
C PHE A 61 -12.00 7.99 10.95
N VAL A 62 -10.91 8.46 10.37
CA VAL A 62 -10.82 8.94 8.99
C VAL A 62 -11.32 7.95 7.93
N LEU A 63 -11.11 6.63 8.11
CA LEU A 63 -11.58 5.61 7.17
C LEU A 63 -13.11 5.41 7.20
N ASN A 64 -13.79 5.94 8.22
CA ASN A 64 -15.25 5.91 8.33
C ASN A 64 -15.87 7.26 7.94
N ASP A 65 -15.05 8.28 7.66
CA ASP A 65 -15.52 9.59 7.21
C ASP A 65 -15.86 9.53 5.71
N PRO A 66 -17.12 9.71 5.31
CA PRO A 66 -17.55 9.60 3.91
C PRO A 66 -16.96 10.66 2.98
N ARG A 67 -16.31 11.70 3.52
CA ARG A 67 -15.61 12.70 2.73
C ARG A 67 -14.38 12.13 2.04
N TYR A 68 -13.73 11.13 2.64
CA TYR A 68 -12.51 10.53 2.13
C TYR A 68 -12.80 9.19 1.45
N SER A 69 -12.23 9.03 0.28
CA SER A 69 -12.37 7.81 -0.51
C SER A 69 -11.16 7.65 -1.44
N GLY A 70 -11.10 6.53 -2.14
CA GLY A 70 -10.04 6.27 -3.12
C GLY A 70 -9.12 5.11 -2.72
N CYS A 71 -8.19 4.80 -3.59
CA CYS A 71 -7.28 3.66 -3.42
C CYS A 71 -5.87 4.05 -2.96
N ILE A 72 -5.67 5.29 -2.51
CA ILE A 72 -4.40 5.80 -1.99
C ILE A 72 -4.56 6.13 -0.50
N LEU A 73 -3.76 5.48 0.35
CA LEU A 73 -3.62 5.82 1.76
C LEU A 73 -2.40 6.75 1.93
N VAL A 74 -2.59 7.93 2.49
CA VAL A 74 -1.49 8.82 2.89
C VAL A 74 -1.28 8.63 4.39
N ALA A 75 -0.19 7.98 4.77
CA ALA A 75 0.11 7.61 6.16
C ALA A 75 1.27 8.44 6.73
N GLY A 76 1.27 8.63 8.04
CA GLY A 76 2.37 9.30 8.74
C GLY A 76 3.67 8.49 8.71
N LYS A 77 4.75 9.11 9.19
CA LYS A 77 6.10 8.51 9.24
C LYS A 77 6.14 7.20 10.01
N ASN A 78 7.02 6.28 9.57
CA ASN A 78 7.27 4.98 10.19
C ASN A 78 6.04 4.06 10.18
N PHE A 79 5.38 3.99 9.01
CA PHE A 79 4.20 3.15 8.82
C PHE A 79 4.57 1.66 8.76
N GLY A 80 3.75 0.83 9.40
CA GLY A 80 3.93 -0.62 9.45
C GLY A 80 5.03 -1.08 10.41
N SER A 81 5.36 -0.27 11.44
CA SER A 81 6.31 -0.66 12.49
C SER A 81 5.83 -1.90 13.27
N GLY A 82 6.69 -2.45 14.14
CA GLY A 82 6.36 -3.59 14.99
C GLY A 82 6.63 -4.95 14.36
N SER A 83 5.77 -5.93 14.62
CA SER A 83 5.97 -7.32 14.22
C SER A 83 5.83 -7.53 12.71
N SER A 84 6.63 -8.45 12.17
CA SER A 84 6.52 -8.86 10.76
C SER A 84 5.21 -9.63 10.51
N ARG A 85 4.18 -8.93 10.02
CA ARG A 85 2.86 -9.51 9.73
C ARG A 85 2.45 -9.23 8.31
N GLU A 86 2.46 -10.26 7.51
CA GLU A 86 1.95 -10.20 6.13
C GLU A 86 0.45 -9.87 6.10
N HIS A 87 -0.30 -10.30 7.11
CA HIS A 87 -1.73 -10.01 7.27
C HIS A 87 -2.04 -8.51 7.29
N ALA A 88 -1.10 -7.65 7.72
CA ALA A 88 -1.27 -6.21 7.65
C ALA A 88 -1.35 -5.73 6.19
N ALA A 89 -0.50 -6.25 5.31
CA ALA A 89 -0.56 -5.97 3.89
C ALA A 89 -1.84 -6.55 3.24
N TRP A 90 -2.28 -7.74 3.66
CA TRP A 90 -3.56 -8.32 3.22
C TRP A 90 -4.74 -7.43 3.60
N ALA A 91 -4.73 -6.86 4.81
CA ALA A 91 -5.79 -5.97 5.27
C ALA A 91 -5.84 -4.67 4.45
N ILE A 92 -4.68 -4.10 4.13
CA ILE A 92 -4.57 -2.90 3.29
C ILE A 92 -5.09 -3.19 1.88
N ALA A 93 -4.61 -4.28 1.26
CA ALA A 93 -5.04 -4.70 -0.08
C ALA A 93 -6.54 -5.05 -0.12
N GLY A 94 -7.02 -5.84 0.86
CA GLY A 94 -8.42 -6.27 0.95
C GLY A 94 -9.41 -5.13 1.22
N TYR A 95 -8.96 -4.04 1.83
CA TYR A 95 -9.77 -2.82 1.98
C TYR A 95 -9.91 -2.05 0.65
N GLY A 96 -9.02 -2.29 -0.30
CA GLY A 96 -9.01 -1.66 -1.61
C GLY A 96 -7.91 -0.62 -1.81
N PHE A 97 -6.99 -0.46 -0.86
CA PHE A 97 -5.83 0.37 -1.09
C PHE A 97 -4.85 -0.30 -2.05
N ARG A 98 -4.40 0.45 -3.04
CA ARG A 98 -3.41 0.06 -4.03
C ARG A 98 -2.06 0.71 -3.77
N VAL A 99 -2.06 1.88 -3.15
CA VAL A 99 -0.88 2.69 -2.87
C VAL A 99 -0.92 3.15 -1.42
N VAL A 100 0.22 3.08 -0.75
CA VAL A 100 0.45 3.75 0.53
C VAL A 100 1.58 4.76 0.34
N ILE A 101 1.34 6.02 0.72
CA ILE A 101 2.35 7.09 0.65
C ILE A 101 2.76 7.45 2.08
N SER A 102 4.06 7.43 2.36
CA SER A 102 4.63 7.82 3.65
C SER A 102 6.04 8.38 3.48
N SER A 103 6.54 9.12 4.46
CA SER A 103 7.94 9.57 4.44
C SER A 103 8.93 8.49 4.87
N PHE A 104 8.47 7.46 5.59
CA PHE A 104 9.28 6.32 5.99
C PHE A 104 8.39 5.09 6.26
N PHE A 105 8.86 3.93 5.86
CA PHE A 105 8.23 2.63 6.11
C PHE A 105 9.14 1.73 6.93
N ALA A 106 8.57 0.87 7.76
CA ALA A 106 9.31 -0.26 8.30
C ALA A 106 9.64 -1.26 7.16
N ASP A 107 10.90 -1.66 7.05
CA ASP A 107 11.43 -2.41 5.89
C ASP A 107 10.65 -3.70 5.60
N ILE A 108 10.33 -4.49 6.64
CA ILE A 108 9.60 -5.74 6.47
C ILE A 108 8.19 -5.48 5.97
N HIS A 109 7.51 -4.46 6.52
CA HIS A 109 6.16 -4.12 6.09
C HIS A 109 6.13 -3.62 4.64
N LYS A 110 7.09 -2.79 4.25
CA LYS A 110 7.29 -2.33 2.88
C LYS A 110 7.38 -3.51 1.89
N ASN A 111 8.16 -4.54 2.25
CA ASN A 111 8.27 -5.74 1.42
C ASN A 111 6.97 -6.55 1.40
N ASN A 112 6.27 -6.68 2.53
CA ASN A 112 4.98 -7.35 2.58
C ASN A 112 3.92 -6.63 1.73
N GLU A 113 3.89 -5.30 1.70
CA GLU A 113 3.02 -4.54 0.81
C GLU A 113 3.29 -4.88 -0.66
N LEU A 114 4.56 -4.85 -1.09
CA LEU A 114 4.97 -5.17 -2.47
C LEU A 114 4.56 -6.58 -2.88
N ASN A 115 4.77 -7.57 -2.00
CA ASN A 115 4.40 -8.97 -2.24
C ASN A 115 2.87 -9.14 -2.38
N ASN A 116 2.10 -8.23 -1.82
CA ASN A 116 0.64 -8.23 -1.86
C ASN A 116 0.04 -7.19 -2.81
N PHE A 117 0.83 -6.73 -3.78
CA PHE A 117 0.38 -5.80 -4.82
C PHE A 117 -0.20 -4.49 -4.24
N VAL A 118 0.37 -4.02 -3.15
CA VAL A 118 0.25 -2.66 -2.64
C VAL A 118 1.57 -1.95 -2.90
N LEU A 119 1.56 -0.76 -3.47
CA LEU A 119 2.76 0.00 -3.82
C LEU A 119 3.09 1.00 -2.69
N PRO A 120 4.14 0.77 -1.89
CA PRO A 120 4.65 1.76 -0.94
C PRO A 120 5.44 2.83 -1.70
N VAL A 121 4.99 4.07 -1.60
CA VAL A 121 5.63 5.25 -2.20
C VAL A 121 6.25 6.08 -1.10
N GLN A 122 7.57 6.08 -1.03
CA GLN A 122 8.30 6.86 -0.05
C GLN A 122 8.63 8.25 -0.62
N VAL A 123 8.25 9.29 0.13
CA VAL A 123 8.41 10.70 -0.25
C VAL A 123 9.13 11.49 0.84
N SER A 124 9.52 12.73 0.56
CA SER A 124 10.06 13.63 1.59
C SER A 124 8.99 13.98 2.64
N GLU A 125 9.45 14.36 3.84
CA GLU A 125 8.54 14.81 4.92
C GLU A 125 7.77 16.07 4.50
N ASP A 126 8.41 16.97 3.75
CA ASP A 126 7.79 18.21 3.25
C ASP A 126 6.69 17.91 2.22
N PHE A 127 6.90 16.94 1.32
CA PHE A 127 5.88 16.53 0.35
C PHE A 127 4.72 15.82 1.04
N LEU A 128 5.01 14.98 2.02
CA LEU A 128 4.00 14.30 2.82
C LEU A 128 3.12 15.30 3.58
N ALA A 129 3.72 16.32 4.20
CA ALA A 129 3.00 17.39 4.90
C ALA A 129 2.10 18.19 3.94
N GLU A 130 2.59 18.49 2.73
CA GLU A 130 1.79 19.13 1.69
C GLU A 130 0.59 18.26 1.27
N LEU A 131 0.80 16.94 1.08
CA LEU A 131 -0.29 16.02 0.75
C LEU A 131 -1.38 16.00 1.83
N PHE A 132 -0.99 15.91 3.12
CA PHE A 132 -1.96 15.98 4.21
C PHE A 132 -2.76 17.28 4.17
N GLN A 133 -2.08 18.41 4.01
CA GLN A 133 -2.71 19.72 3.95
C GLN A 133 -3.69 19.82 2.75
N THR A 134 -3.26 19.34 1.60
CA THR A 134 -4.07 19.35 0.37
C THR A 134 -5.34 18.53 0.54
N VAL A 135 -5.21 17.27 1.02
CA VAL A 135 -6.35 16.34 1.16
C VAL A 135 -7.30 16.77 2.28
N GLN A 136 -6.80 17.37 3.36
CA GLN A 136 -7.64 17.89 4.45
C GLN A 136 -8.43 19.12 4.02
N ASN A 137 -7.83 20.00 3.20
CA ASN A 137 -8.49 21.20 2.68
C ASN A 137 -9.54 20.85 1.61
N ASP A 138 -9.23 19.90 0.74
CA ASP A 138 -10.15 19.39 -0.27
C ASP A 138 -10.04 17.86 -0.39
N PRO A 139 -10.97 17.11 0.20
CA PRO A 139 -10.99 15.65 0.13
C PRO A 139 -11.16 15.07 -1.29
N LYS A 140 -11.50 15.90 -2.28
CA LYS A 140 -11.58 15.50 -3.69
C LYS A 140 -10.27 15.68 -4.44
N SER A 141 -9.26 16.24 -3.80
CA SER A 141 -7.93 16.36 -4.35
C SER A 141 -7.39 15.00 -4.77
N GLN A 142 -6.74 14.96 -5.93
CA GLN A 142 -6.21 13.74 -6.49
C GLN A 142 -4.68 13.73 -6.47
N VAL A 143 -4.15 12.54 -6.29
CA VAL A 143 -2.73 12.24 -6.43
C VAL A 143 -2.55 11.27 -7.59
N LYS A 144 -1.55 11.55 -8.43
CA LYS A 144 -1.13 10.68 -9.51
C LYS A 144 0.15 9.96 -9.10
N VAL A 145 0.13 8.64 -9.15
CA VAL A 145 1.30 7.78 -8.98
C VAL A 145 1.60 7.11 -10.31
N ASP A 146 2.78 7.38 -10.85
CA ASP A 146 3.24 6.92 -12.16
C ASP A 146 4.38 5.92 -11.96
N LEU A 147 4.05 4.63 -11.90
CA LEU A 147 5.04 3.58 -11.68
C LEU A 147 6.05 3.45 -12.83
N PRO A 148 5.67 3.54 -14.11
CA PRO A 148 6.61 3.60 -15.22
C PRO A 148 7.70 4.65 -15.08
N ASN A 149 7.34 5.86 -14.65
CA ASN A 149 8.27 6.99 -14.52
C ASN A 149 8.79 7.18 -13.10
N LEU A 150 8.32 6.38 -12.12
CA LEU A 150 8.69 6.46 -10.70
C LEU A 150 8.44 7.85 -10.10
N THR A 151 7.27 8.42 -10.38
CA THR A 151 6.89 9.75 -9.90
C THR A 151 5.56 9.74 -9.17
N VAL A 152 5.44 10.58 -8.17
CA VAL A 152 4.20 10.91 -7.48
C VAL A 152 3.92 12.40 -7.60
N THR A 153 2.70 12.77 -7.97
CA THR A 153 2.32 14.15 -8.23
C THR A 153 1.08 14.52 -7.44
N ASN A 154 1.15 15.58 -6.67
CA ASN A 154 -0.01 16.28 -6.12
C ASN A 154 -0.67 17.09 -7.24
N LEU A 155 -1.82 16.65 -7.75
CA LEU A 155 -2.45 17.30 -8.89
C LEU A 155 -3.05 18.68 -8.56
N SER A 156 -3.26 18.99 -7.28
CA SER A 156 -3.79 20.30 -6.86
C SER A 156 -2.72 21.39 -6.88
N THR A 157 -1.46 21.05 -6.57
CA THR A 157 -0.34 22.01 -6.53
C THR A 157 0.57 21.90 -7.74
N GLY A 158 0.54 20.75 -8.42
CA GLY A 158 1.45 20.41 -9.51
C GLY A 158 2.84 19.96 -9.01
N ARG A 159 3.08 19.92 -7.69
CA ARG A 159 4.35 19.42 -7.16
C ARG A 159 4.49 17.93 -7.39
N GLN A 160 5.69 17.52 -7.78
CA GLN A 160 6.05 16.14 -8.09
C GLN A 160 7.33 15.76 -7.36
N GLU A 161 7.39 14.51 -6.91
CA GLU A 161 8.62 13.87 -6.41
C GLU A 161 8.87 12.54 -7.09
N ASN A 162 10.13 12.11 -7.09
CA ASN A 162 10.52 10.77 -7.52
C ASN A 162 10.50 9.84 -6.31
N PHE A 163 10.18 8.56 -6.55
CA PHE A 163 10.34 7.50 -5.57
C PHE A 163 11.17 6.36 -6.14
N GLU A 164 11.68 5.50 -5.26
CA GLU A 164 12.54 4.40 -5.64
C GLU A 164 11.85 3.05 -5.41
N ILE A 165 12.07 2.14 -6.35
CA ILE A 165 11.65 0.75 -6.26
C ILE A 165 12.68 -0.12 -6.98
N ASN A 166 12.89 -1.34 -6.49
CA ASN A 166 13.73 -2.31 -7.17
C ASN A 166 13.20 -2.63 -8.58
N ALA A 167 14.09 -2.70 -9.58
CA ALA A 167 13.71 -2.90 -10.98
C ALA A 167 12.95 -4.22 -11.23
N TYR A 168 13.33 -5.30 -10.51
CA TYR A 168 12.64 -6.58 -10.55
C TYR A 168 11.19 -6.46 -10.05
N ILE A 169 11.01 -5.84 -8.88
CA ILE A 169 9.67 -5.64 -8.28
C ILE A 169 8.82 -4.74 -9.16
N LYS A 170 9.40 -3.66 -9.72
CA LYS A 170 8.72 -2.81 -10.70
C LYS A 170 8.21 -3.63 -11.89
N HIS A 171 9.06 -4.49 -12.46
CA HIS A 171 8.66 -5.36 -13.56
C HIS A 171 7.51 -6.29 -13.18
N CYS A 172 7.58 -6.92 -12.02
CA CYS A 172 6.52 -7.80 -11.52
C CYS A 172 5.18 -7.05 -11.34
N LEU A 173 5.20 -5.90 -10.69
CA LEU A 173 3.99 -5.08 -10.49
C LEU A 173 3.37 -4.61 -11.81
N MET A 174 4.19 -4.14 -12.76
CA MET A 174 3.72 -3.67 -14.07
C MET A 174 3.11 -4.79 -14.91
N ASN A 175 3.57 -6.02 -14.74
CA ASN A 175 3.09 -7.18 -15.50
C ASN A 175 2.06 -8.04 -14.74
N GLY A 176 1.81 -7.76 -13.45
CA GLY A 176 0.90 -8.52 -12.61
C GLY A 176 1.43 -9.93 -12.29
N LEU A 177 2.76 -10.05 -12.14
CA LEU A 177 3.48 -11.30 -11.89
C LEU A 177 3.81 -11.41 -10.40
N ASP A 178 3.63 -12.59 -9.84
CA ASP A 178 4.29 -12.96 -8.60
C ASP A 178 5.68 -13.59 -8.87
N ASP A 179 6.39 -13.96 -7.82
CA ASP A 179 7.75 -14.53 -7.95
C ASP A 179 7.75 -15.84 -8.75
N ILE A 180 6.70 -16.64 -8.63
CA ILE A 180 6.57 -17.91 -9.36
C ILE A 180 6.29 -17.64 -10.83
N ASP A 181 5.38 -16.71 -11.13
CA ASP A 181 5.07 -16.29 -12.50
C ASP A 181 6.33 -15.78 -13.20
N PHE A 182 7.13 -14.96 -12.51
CA PHE A 182 8.39 -14.44 -13.06
C PHE A 182 9.42 -15.56 -13.34
N LEU A 183 9.55 -16.53 -12.42
CA LEU A 183 10.44 -17.67 -12.64
C LEU A 183 10.00 -18.50 -13.84
N MET A 184 8.69 -18.73 -14.00
CA MET A 184 8.13 -19.47 -15.14
C MET A 184 8.36 -18.74 -16.47
N GLU A 185 8.22 -17.41 -16.52
CA GLU A 185 8.54 -16.63 -17.73
C GLU A 185 10.02 -16.75 -18.14
N ASN A 186 10.92 -16.95 -17.18
CA ASN A 186 12.35 -17.08 -17.44
C ASN A 186 12.85 -18.53 -17.53
N GLN A 187 11.99 -19.53 -17.46
CA GLN A 187 12.36 -20.95 -17.50
C GLN A 187 13.22 -21.29 -18.74
N ASN A 188 12.81 -20.81 -19.91
CA ASN A 188 13.56 -21.04 -21.15
C ASN A 188 15.01 -20.54 -21.10
N LYS A 189 15.24 -19.40 -20.41
CA LYS A 189 16.59 -18.86 -20.23
C LYS A 189 17.44 -19.74 -19.31
N THR A 190 16.83 -20.27 -18.27
CA THR A 190 17.45 -21.19 -17.31
C THR A 190 17.85 -22.48 -18.02
N GLU A 191 16.96 -23.06 -18.81
CA GLU A 191 17.22 -24.27 -19.60
C GLU A 191 18.35 -24.06 -20.64
N GLN A 192 18.34 -22.92 -21.32
CA GLN A 192 19.45 -22.57 -22.26
C GLN A 192 20.79 -22.44 -21.55
N TRP A 193 20.81 -21.80 -20.37
CA TRP A 193 22.04 -21.67 -19.59
C TRP A 193 22.56 -23.03 -19.10
N GLU A 194 21.68 -23.92 -18.64
CA GLU A 194 22.03 -25.27 -18.23
C GLU A 194 22.59 -26.10 -19.39
N GLN A 195 22.05 -25.94 -20.62
CA GLN A 195 22.55 -26.63 -21.80
C GLN A 195 23.96 -26.15 -22.23
N GLN A 196 24.24 -24.86 -22.01
CA GLN A 196 25.54 -24.26 -22.37
C GLN A 196 26.63 -24.57 -21.35
N ASN A 197 26.28 -24.97 -20.14
CA ASN A 197 27.23 -25.20 -19.03
C ASN A 197 27.26 -26.67 -18.56
N LYS A 198 26.75 -27.60 -19.36
CA LYS A 198 26.95 -29.04 -19.25
C LYS A 198 28.20 -29.45 -20.04
#